data_c1158b2f6921f1b0d7af24b4090827c4
#
_entry.id   c1158b2f6921f1b0d7af24b4090827c4
#
_cell.length_a   1.000
_cell.length_b   1.000
_cell.length_c   1.000
_cell.angle_alpha   90.00
_cell.angle_beta   90.00
_cell.angle_gamma   90.00
#
_symmetry.space_group_name_H-M   'P 1'
#
loop_
_entity.id
_entity.type
_entity.pdbx_description
1 polymer ?
#
loop_
_entity_poly.entity_id
_entity_poly.type
_entity_poly.pdbx_seq_one_letter_code
_entity_poly.pdbx_strand_id
1 'polypeptide(L)'
;MVKALASVGIIVAITSSSPPVRSAPAPAGTAAPAPLGITYAGWKYDFQKVPTLKHLEAFKAIGFQIVSFVPTYAYVGLNKVDLDSGPDTAELGRSVEEALRNGFQVVIKPHLDPPAYQPKFDPFKSDNHSWRVMCPWRGFYDLDPMATDYREGIVFAMLKMLQKTLDSAGDAAPTPIRLEIGAELMNSVVYTPERWEQLLAAAKKERHRLGLDGKVLLSHNFTHHLEIADDFVNRMNPPRKKALARYIRGLDVLSLSQYMDLTAAVPGDDRNDRLPSAEEVSQALLLHERNFRREILIGALGLKEKEIPPLHIGEFGVGRGGLRQPNLWAGAATAEQEKQLAREIARGHEGLMRYLAIPEGRTVKSAVLWVLGQHYDVFGWENPKYGNPEAAAAIKGALHAAAPPPPPK
;
A
#
# COMPACT_ATOMS: atom_id res chain seq x y z
N MET A 1 -22.89 -33.27 15.06
CA MET A 1 -21.87 -33.10 16.10
C MET A 1 -20.61 -32.53 15.44
N VAL A 2 -20.48 -31.22 15.42
CA VAL A 2 -19.30 -30.52 14.87
C VAL A 2 -18.50 -30.05 16.08
N LYS A 3 -17.31 -30.61 16.25
CA LYS A 3 -16.38 -30.20 17.31
C LYS A 3 -15.77 -28.85 16.94
N ALA A 4 -16.04 -27.84 17.74
CA ALA A 4 -15.34 -26.56 17.71
C ALA A 4 -13.87 -26.79 18.08
N LEU A 5 -12.97 -26.46 17.17
CA LEU A 5 -11.54 -26.35 17.43
C LEU A 5 -11.29 -24.94 17.98
N ALA A 6 -11.04 -24.87 19.28
CA ALA A 6 -10.58 -23.67 19.91
C ALA A 6 -9.11 -23.44 19.51
N SER A 7 -8.85 -22.32 18.87
CA SER A 7 -7.50 -21.87 18.56
C SER A 7 -6.85 -21.38 19.84
N VAL A 8 -5.91 -22.14 20.38
CA VAL A 8 -5.04 -21.73 21.50
C VAL A 8 -3.93 -20.89 20.89
N GLY A 9 -4.00 -19.58 21.10
CA GLY A 9 -2.91 -18.67 20.80
C GLY A 9 -1.76 -18.91 21.76
N ILE A 10 -0.64 -19.42 21.26
CA ILE A 10 0.61 -19.50 22.02
C ILE A 10 1.30 -18.13 21.83
N ILE A 11 1.21 -17.31 22.88
CA ILE A 11 2.02 -16.10 23.01
C ILE A 11 3.42 -16.55 23.44
N VAL A 12 4.36 -16.53 22.52
CA VAL A 12 5.78 -16.67 22.87
C VAL A 12 6.29 -15.30 23.29
N ALA A 13 6.31 -15.07 24.60
CA ALA A 13 6.97 -13.92 25.19
C ALA A 13 8.49 -14.08 25.04
N ILE A 14 9.08 -13.44 24.04
CA ILE A 14 10.52 -13.27 23.94
C ILE A 14 10.90 -12.10 24.84
N THR A 15 11.29 -12.39 26.07
CA THR A 15 11.92 -11.41 26.95
C THR A 15 13.35 -11.16 26.48
N SER A 16 13.54 -10.25 25.54
CA SER A 16 14.84 -9.66 25.26
C SER A 16 15.00 -8.41 26.12
N SER A 17 15.79 -8.51 27.19
CA SER A 17 16.25 -7.35 27.94
C SER A 17 17.26 -6.57 27.10
N SER A 18 16.76 -5.66 26.27
CA SER A 18 17.61 -4.68 25.60
C SER A 18 17.88 -3.51 26.55
N PRO A 19 19.12 -3.03 26.67
CA PRO A 19 19.42 -1.87 27.49
C PRO A 19 18.73 -0.62 26.93
N PRO A 20 18.40 0.37 27.78
CA PRO A 20 17.73 1.59 27.33
C PRO A 20 18.62 2.33 26.32
N VAL A 21 18.07 2.53 25.14
CA VAL A 21 18.71 3.32 24.08
C VAL A 21 18.73 4.77 24.53
N ARG A 22 19.92 5.30 24.84
CA ARG A 22 20.13 6.73 25.04
C ARG A 22 19.82 7.44 23.72
N SER A 23 18.89 8.36 23.76
CA SER A 23 18.61 9.27 22.67
C SER A 23 19.85 10.12 22.38
N ALA A 24 20.52 9.85 21.25
CA ALA A 24 21.55 10.76 20.73
C ALA A 24 20.87 12.01 20.11
N PRO A 25 21.47 13.19 20.26
CA PRO A 25 20.96 14.40 19.60
C PRO A 25 21.00 14.21 18.08
N ALA A 26 19.95 14.65 17.40
CA ALA A 26 19.83 14.58 15.94
C ALA A 26 21.02 15.31 15.28
N PRO A 27 21.76 14.69 14.36
CA PRO A 27 22.82 15.37 13.63
C PRO A 27 22.23 16.39 12.68
N ALA A 28 22.81 17.58 12.67
CA ALA A 28 22.51 18.65 11.74
C ALA A 28 22.95 18.24 10.33
N GLY A 29 21.98 17.93 9.49
CA GLY A 29 22.18 17.52 8.10
C GLY A 29 20.96 16.74 7.63
N THR A 30 19.80 17.42 7.48
CA THR A 30 18.55 16.76 7.11
C THR A 30 18.60 16.29 5.66
N ALA A 31 18.80 15.01 5.46
CA ALA A 31 18.45 14.41 4.17
C ALA A 31 16.97 14.69 3.89
N ALA A 32 16.65 15.03 2.64
CA ALA A 32 15.25 15.23 2.27
C ALA A 32 14.44 13.97 2.62
N PRO A 33 13.22 14.14 3.19
CA PRO A 33 12.37 12.99 3.48
C PRO A 33 12.06 12.22 2.21
N ALA A 34 11.73 10.93 2.38
CA ALA A 34 11.34 10.12 1.23
C ALA A 34 10.05 10.69 0.61
N PRO A 35 9.91 10.58 -0.72
CA PRO A 35 8.73 11.04 -1.44
C PRO A 35 7.43 10.48 -0.86
N LEU A 36 6.44 11.35 -0.69
CA LEU A 36 5.09 10.98 -0.27
C LEU A 36 4.11 11.13 -1.43
N GLY A 37 3.22 10.19 -1.53
CA GLY A 37 2.15 10.17 -2.52
C GLY A 37 0.77 10.08 -1.92
N ILE A 38 -0.22 10.17 -2.79
CA ILE A 38 -1.62 9.99 -2.45
C ILE A 38 -2.30 9.08 -3.46
N THR A 39 -3.19 8.21 -2.98
CA THR A 39 -3.95 7.30 -3.81
C THR A 39 -5.25 7.94 -4.25
N TYR A 40 -5.48 7.87 -5.55
CA TYR A 40 -6.75 8.15 -6.19
C TYR A 40 -7.41 6.82 -6.56
N ALA A 41 -8.30 6.33 -5.71
CA ALA A 41 -9.02 5.09 -5.96
C ALA A 41 -10.32 5.40 -6.70
N GLY A 42 -10.36 5.01 -7.95
CA GLY A 42 -11.60 4.97 -8.72
C GLY A 42 -12.46 3.78 -8.30
N TRP A 43 -12.84 3.70 -7.02
CA TRP A 43 -13.80 2.70 -6.59
C TRP A 43 -15.15 3.01 -7.19
N LYS A 44 -15.57 2.12 -8.03
CA LYS A 44 -16.90 2.01 -8.59
C LYS A 44 -17.22 2.89 -9.73
N TYR A 45 -16.57 3.91 -10.08
CA TYR A 45 -17.35 4.73 -10.78
C TYR A 45 -16.89 5.45 -11.89
N ASP A 46 -16.05 6.07 -11.80
CA ASP A 46 -15.87 7.15 -12.74
C ASP A 46 -14.44 7.60 -12.53
N PHE A 47 -13.49 6.89 -13.15
CA PHE A 47 -12.31 7.61 -13.64
C PHE A 47 -12.77 8.78 -14.53
N GLN A 48 -14.07 8.87 -14.86
CA GLN A 48 -14.72 10.09 -15.36
C GLN A 48 -14.62 11.26 -14.37
N LYS A 49 -14.39 10.98 -13.08
CA LYS A 49 -13.92 11.95 -12.09
C LYS A 49 -12.43 11.79 -11.86
N VAL A 50 -11.70 11.62 -12.93
CA VAL A 50 -10.26 11.79 -13.00
C VAL A 50 -9.84 12.97 -12.12
N PRO A 51 -8.68 12.88 -11.40
CA PRO A 51 -8.14 14.06 -10.73
C PRO A 51 -8.18 15.20 -11.71
N THR A 52 -9.12 16.09 -11.50
CA THR A 52 -9.16 17.30 -12.29
C THR A 52 -7.86 18.01 -12.07
N LEU A 53 -7.40 18.80 -13.02
CA LEU A 53 -6.22 19.64 -12.85
C LEU A 53 -6.19 20.32 -11.46
N LYS A 54 -7.36 20.72 -10.97
CA LYS A 54 -7.55 21.26 -9.62
C LYS A 54 -7.07 20.34 -8.49
N HIS A 55 -7.33 19.02 -8.57
CA HIS A 55 -6.84 18.08 -7.56
C HIS A 55 -5.33 17.91 -7.65
N LEU A 56 -4.77 17.81 -8.85
CA LEU A 56 -3.32 17.72 -9.03
C LEU A 56 -2.61 18.98 -8.53
N GLU A 57 -3.16 20.16 -8.78
CA GLU A 57 -2.66 21.42 -8.22
C GLU A 57 -2.71 21.42 -6.68
N ALA A 58 -3.80 20.93 -6.08
CA ALA A 58 -3.93 20.81 -4.64
C ALA A 58 -2.91 19.82 -4.06
N PHE A 59 -2.68 18.68 -4.72
CA PHE A 59 -1.66 17.71 -4.31
C PHE A 59 -0.26 18.33 -4.34
N LYS A 60 0.05 19.04 -5.41
CA LYS A 60 1.33 19.73 -5.59
C LYS A 60 1.53 20.83 -4.55
N ALA A 61 0.49 21.62 -4.26
CA ALA A 61 0.53 22.67 -3.25
C ALA A 61 0.79 22.15 -1.83
N ILE A 62 0.42 20.90 -1.53
CA ILE A 62 0.75 20.24 -0.27
C ILE A 62 2.18 19.70 -0.28
N GLY A 63 2.73 19.40 -1.44
CA GLY A 63 4.07 18.83 -1.59
C GLY A 63 4.08 17.34 -1.90
N PHE A 64 2.93 16.76 -2.28
CA PHE A 64 2.91 15.39 -2.79
C PHE A 64 3.71 15.28 -4.10
N GLN A 65 4.43 14.18 -4.22
CA GLN A 65 5.29 13.92 -5.37
C GLN A 65 4.82 12.70 -6.17
N ILE A 66 3.94 11.88 -5.62
CA ILE A 66 3.45 10.64 -6.21
C ILE A 66 1.93 10.67 -6.26
N VAL A 67 1.37 10.24 -7.39
CA VAL A 67 -0.06 9.94 -7.53
C VAL A 67 -0.22 8.46 -7.86
N SER A 68 -1.03 7.76 -7.09
CA SER A 68 -1.35 6.36 -7.31
C SER A 68 -2.76 6.21 -7.82
N PHE A 69 -2.92 5.57 -8.98
CA PHE A 69 -4.22 5.23 -9.58
C PHE A 69 -4.54 3.77 -9.30
N VAL A 70 -5.78 3.49 -8.87
CA VAL A 70 -6.24 2.15 -8.53
C VAL A 70 -7.41 1.74 -9.41
N PRO A 71 -7.16 1.29 -10.66
CA PRO A 71 -8.20 0.66 -11.47
C PRO A 71 -8.68 -0.61 -10.78
N THR A 72 -9.99 -0.72 -10.56
CA THR A 72 -10.58 -1.84 -9.83
C THR A 72 -11.46 -2.67 -10.73
N TYR A 73 -11.28 -3.99 -10.70
CA TYR A 73 -12.01 -4.98 -11.48
C TYR A 73 -12.70 -5.98 -10.57
N ALA A 74 -13.88 -6.44 -10.94
CA ALA A 74 -14.57 -7.50 -10.19
C ALA A 74 -13.96 -8.87 -10.51
N TYR A 75 -13.52 -9.60 -9.49
CA TYR A 75 -13.13 -10.99 -9.61
C TYR A 75 -14.35 -11.88 -9.39
N VAL A 76 -14.80 -12.57 -10.43
CA VAL A 76 -16.02 -13.39 -10.40
C VAL A 76 -15.77 -14.86 -10.06
N GLY A 77 -14.52 -15.21 -9.77
CA GLY A 77 -14.12 -16.58 -9.40
C GLY A 77 -13.68 -17.45 -10.59
N LEU A 78 -13.06 -18.60 -10.30
CA LEU A 78 -12.61 -19.57 -11.30
C LEU A 78 -11.74 -18.95 -12.42
N ASN A 79 -10.79 -18.11 -12.03
CA ASN A 79 -9.88 -17.38 -12.92
C ASN A 79 -10.53 -16.37 -13.86
N LYS A 80 -11.76 -15.97 -13.57
CA LYS A 80 -12.48 -14.98 -14.36
C LYS A 80 -12.48 -13.62 -13.71
N VAL A 81 -12.14 -12.62 -14.48
CA VAL A 81 -12.25 -11.21 -14.12
C VAL A 81 -13.28 -10.58 -15.04
N ASP A 82 -14.21 -9.84 -14.46
CA ASP A 82 -15.12 -8.98 -15.22
C ASP A 82 -14.35 -7.72 -15.67
N LEU A 83 -13.85 -7.75 -16.89
CA LEU A 83 -13.06 -6.65 -17.44
C LEU A 83 -13.93 -5.40 -17.72
N ASP A 84 -15.23 -5.58 -17.98
CA ASP A 84 -16.17 -4.49 -18.21
C ASP A 84 -16.51 -3.74 -16.90
N SER A 85 -16.23 -4.35 -15.76
CA SER A 85 -16.36 -3.69 -14.45
C SER A 85 -15.23 -2.68 -14.17
N GLY A 86 -14.14 -2.76 -14.92
CA GLY A 86 -12.98 -1.89 -14.76
C GLY A 86 -13.15 -0.53 -15.47
N PRO A 87 -12.17 0.35 -15.29
CA PRO A 87 -12.22 1.66 -15.95
C PRO A 87 -11.95 1.55 -17.45
N ASP A 88 -12.43 2.55 -18.19
CA ASP A 88 -11.95 2.79 -19.54
C ASP A 88 -10.44 3.07 -19.51
N THR A 89 -9.68 2.24 -20.21
CA THR A 89 -8.22 2.34 -20.23
C THR A 89 -7.73 3.62 -20.93
N ALA A 90 -8.51 4.21 -21.85
CA ALA A 90 -8.15 5.47 -22.47
C ALA A 90 -8.34 6.65 -21.51
N GLU A 91 -9.36 6.61 -20.68
CA GLU A 91 -9.57 7.61 -19.62
C GLU A 91 -8.50 7.53 -18.54
N LEU A 92 -8.18 6.32 -18.10
CA LEU A 92 -7.05 6.11 -17.20
C LEU A 92 -5.75 6.63 -17.80
N GLY A 93 -5.50 6.35 -19.08
CA GLY A 93 -4.32 6.85 -19.79
C GLY A 93 -4.23 8.37 -19.80
N ARG A 94 -5.36 9.09 -20.06
CA ARG A 94 -5.39 10.56 -19.97
C ARG A 94 -5.08 11.08 -18.57
N SER A 95 -5.59 10.40 -17.55
CA SER A 95 -5.32 10.77 -16.15
C SER A 95 -3.85 10.63 -15.79
N VAL A 96 -3.24 9.53 -16.23
CA VAL A 96 -1.82 9.27 -16.06
C VAL A 96 -1.00 10.33 -16.79
N GLU A 97 -1.33 10.65 -18.03
CA GLU A 97 -0.66 11.68 -18.81
C GLU A 97 -0.73 13.05 -18.14
N GLU A 98 -1.90 13.42 -17.61
CA GLU A 98 -2.07 14.68 -16.89
C GLU A 98 -1.21 14.73 -15.63
N ALA A 99 -1.15 13.63 -14.86
CA ALA A 99 -0.28 13.55 -13.68
C ALA A 99 1.20 13.69 -14.05
N LEU A 100 1.65 13.02 -15.12
CA LEU A 100 3.03 13.12 -15.61
C LEU A 100 3.38 14.54 -16.05
N ARG A 101 2.50 15.20 -16.83
CA ARG A 101 2.68 16.60 -17.29
C ARG A 101 2.74 17.59 -16.12
N ASN A 102 2.12 17.26 -15.00
CA ASN A 102 2.21 18.02 -13.74
C ASN A 102 3.44 17.68 -12.89
N GLY A 103 4.32 16.78 -13.36
CA GLY A 103 5.58 16.43 -12.72
C GLY A 103 5.46 15.39 -11.60
N PHE A 104 4.34 14.67 -11.51
CA PHE A 104 4.17 13.58 -10.54
C PHE A 104 4.85 12.30 -11.00
N GLN A 105 5.41 11.57 -10.05
CA GLN A 105 5.65 10.14 -10.21
C GLN A 105 4.32 9.42 -10.19
N VAL A 106 4.16 8.41 -11.04
CA VAL A 106 2.88 7.69 -11.15
C VAL A 106 3.03 6.25 -10.72
N VAL A 107 2.06 5.78 -9.96
CA VAL A 107 1.86 4.37 -9.62
C VAL A 107 0.51 3.93 -10.19
N ILE A 108 0.47 2.79 -10.85
CA ILE A 108 -0.77 2.16 -11.27
C ILE A 108 -0.88 0.83 -10.55
N LYS A 109 -2.00 0.65 -9.87
CA LYS A 109 -2.23 -0.47 -8.98
C LYS A 109 -3.59 -1.11 -9.30
N PRO A 110 -3.67 -2.04 -10.25
CA PRO A 110 -4.92 -2.75 -10.51
C PRO A 110 -5.35 -3.56 -9.28
N HIS A 111 -6.57 -3.33 -8.83
CA HIS A 111 -7.19 -4.10 -7.76
C HIS A 111 -8.19 -5.10 -8.33
N LEU A 112 -8.27 -6.26 -7.70
CA LEU A 112 -9.37 -7.19 -7.86
C LEU A 112 -10.25 -7.12 -6.62
N ASP A 113 -11.54 -6.89 -6.82
CA ASP A 113 -12.51 -6.91 -5.73
C ASP A 113 -13.50 -8.07 -5.90
N PRO A 114 -13.96 -8.71 -4.82
CA PRO A 114 -14.97 -9.75 -4.91
C PRO A 114 -16.31 -9.17 -5.42
N PRO A 115 -17.14 -9.95 -6.12
CA PRO A 115 -18.44 -9.51 -6.63
C PRO A 115 -19.38 -8.99 -5.52
N ALA A 116 -19.18 -9.42 -4.29
CA ALA A 116 -19.88 -8.94 -3.11
C ALA A 116 -19.66 -7.44 -2.84
N TYR A 117 -18.66 -6.83 -3.45
CA TYR A 117 -18.47 -5.37 -3.50
C TYR A 117 -19.44 -4.67 -4.45
N GLN A 118 -20.38 -5.39 -5.01
CA GLN A 118 -21.47 -4.75 -5.76
C GLN A 118 -22.28 -3.79 -4.87
N PRO A 119 -22.92 -2.77 -5.45
CA PRO A 119 -23.57 -1.67 -4.71
C PRO A 119 -24.55 -2.04 -3.59
N LYS A 120 -25.02 -3.28 -3.57
CA LYS A 120 -25.92 -3.82 -2.54
C LYS A 120 -25.18 -4.37 -1.30
N PHE A 121 -23.87 -4.53 -1.41
CA PHE A 121 -23.05 -5.03 -0.32
C PHE A 121 -22.39 -3.83 0.36
N ASP A 122 -22.90 -3.47 1.50
CA ASP A 122 -22.27 -2.51 2.39
C ASP A 122 -21.41 -3.30 3.38
N PRO A 123 -20.08 -3.38 3.17
CA PRO A 123 -19.20 -4.12 4.07
C PRO A 123 -19.20 -3.53 5.48
N PHE A 124 -19.70 -2.30 5.63
CA PHE A 124 -19.77 -1.57 6.88
C PHE A 124 -21.08 -1.79 7.63
N LYS A 125 -22.12 -2.25 6.96
CA LYS A 125 -23.44 -2.53 7.54
C LYS A 125 -23.73 -4.00 7.76
N SER A 126 -22.95 -4.88 7.14
CA SER A 126 -23.17 -6.30 7.31
C SER A 126 -22.37 -6.82 8.50
N ASP A 127 -22.99 -7.65 9.32
CA ASP A 127 -22.36 -8.56 10.27
C ASP A 127 -21.40 -9.56 9.59
N ASN A 128 -20.89 -9.21 8.42
CA ASN A 128 -20.10 -10.04 7.54
C ASN A 128 -18.71 -10.31 8.11
N HIS A 129 -18.71 -10.95 9.25
CA HIS A 129 -17.62 -11.77 9.72
C HIS A 129 -17.08 -12.68 8.60
N SER A 130 -17.96 -13.14 7.71
CA SER A 130 -17.61 -13.96 6.54
C SER A 130 -16.70 -13.24 5.55
N TRP A 131 -16.85 -11.94 5.33
CA TRP A 131 -15.94 -11.20 4.44
C TRP A 131 -14.52 -11.13 5.02
N ARG A 132 -14.38 -10.90 6.32
CA ARG A 132 -13.08 -10.88 7.01
C ARG A 132 -12.46 -12.26 7.14
N VAL A 133 -13.27 -13.31 7.25
CA VAL A 133 -12.83 -14.70 7.39
C VAL A 133 -12.60 -15.36 6.02
N MET A 134 -13.43 -15.03 5.02
CA MET A 134 -13.35 -15.61 3.68
C MET A 134 -12.46 -14.83 2.71
N CYS A 135 -12.22 -13.57 2.99
CA CYS A 135 -11.30 -12.72 2.24
C CYS A 135 -10.36 -12.03 3.21
N PRO A 136 -9.43 -12.72 3.88
CA PRO A 136 -8.31 -12.01 4.43
C PRO A 136 -7.62 -11.33 3.24
N TRP A 137 -8.08 -10.11 2.96
CA TRP A 137 -7.56 -9.27 1.89
C TRP A 137 -7.50 -10.02 0.55
N ARG A 138 -8.65 -10.09 -0.15
CA ARG A 138 -8.75 -10.70 -1.48
C ARG A 138 -8.17 -12.11 -1.52
N GLY A 139 -8.69 -12.99 -0.67
CA GLY A 139 -8.30 -14.39 -0.56
C GLY A 139 -8.65 -15.23 -1.79
N PHE A 140 -8.28 -14.76 -2.97
CA PHE A 140 -8.51 -15.44 -4.24
C PHE A 140 -7.52 -16.58 -4.41
N TYR A 141 -7.72 -17.66 -3.67
CA TYR A 141 -6.87 -18.85 -3.73
C TYR A 141 -6.86 -19.51 -5.11
N ASP A 142 -7.96 -19.37 -5.83
CA ASP A 142 -8.17 -19.93 -7.16
C ASP A 142 -7.71 -19.00 -8.31
N LEU A 143 -7.17 -17.83 -8.00
CA LEU A 143 -6.66 -16.95 -9.02
C LEU A 143 -5.35 -17.50 -9.60
N ASP A 144 -5.39 -17.89 -10.87
CA ASP A 144 -4.20 -18.10 -11.69
C ASP A 144 -3.81 -16.79 -12.39
N PRO A 145 -2.69 -16.14 -12.01
CA PRO A 145 -2.28 -14.88 -12.63
C PRO A 145 -1.90 -15.02 -14.11
N MET A 146 -1.72 -16.26 -14.60
CA MET A 146 -1.50 -16.55 -16.02
C MET A 146 -2.78 -16.76 -16.81
N ALA A 147 -3.96 -16.74 -16.18
CA ALA A 147 -5.24 -16.73 -16.88
C ALA A 147 -5.33 -15.53 -17.82
N THR A 148 -5.99 -15.73 -18.97
CA THR A 148 -6.06 -14.72 -20.04
C THR A 148 -6.63 -13.40 -19.55
N ASP A 149 -7.72 -13.45 -18.77
CA ASP A 149 -8.37 -12.23 -18.27
C ASP A 149 -7.41 -11.40 -17.41
N TYR A 150 -6.63 -12.03 -16.55
CA TYR A 150 -5.69 -11.30 -15.69
C TYR A 150 -4.45 -10.85 -16.46
N ARG A 151 -3.80 -11.79 -17.16
CA ARG A 151 -2.55 -11.51 -17.87
C ARG A 151 -2.75 -10.52 -19.03
N GLU A 152 -3.66 -10.87 -19.96
CA GLU A 152 -3.90 -10.06 -21.17
C GLU A 152 -4.84 -8.89 -20.89
N GLY A 153 -5.93 -9.16 -20.14
CA GLY A 153 -7.00 -8.20 -19.90
C GLY A 153 -6.61 -7.11 -18.90
N ILE A 154 -5.72 -7.40 -17.95
CA ILE A 154 -5.26 -6.41 -16.96
C ILE A 154 -3.80 -6.04 -17.22
N VAL A 155 -2.85 -6.96 -16.98
CA VAL A 155 -1.43 -6.59 -16.92
C VAL A 155 -0.92 -6.09 -18.28
N PHE A 156 -1.20 -6.81 -19.37
CA PHE A 156 -0.75 -6.39 -20.70
C PHE A 156 -1.56 -5.21 -21.25
N ALA A 157 -2.85 -5.12 -20.91
CA ALA A 157 -3.66 -3.95 -21.23
C ALA A 157 -3.09 -2.67 -20.58
N MET A 158 -2.67 -2.73 -19.31
CA MET A 158 -2.01 -1.61 -18.64
C MET A 158 -0.68 -1.25 -19.31
N LEU A 159 0.15 -2.23 -19.66
CA LEU A 159 1.41 -1.95 -20.38
C LEU A 159 1.17 -1.27 -21.74
N LYS A 160 0.17 -1.73 -22.52
CA LYS A 160 -0.20 -1.11 -23.80
C LYS A 160 -0.76 0.31 -23.61
N MET A 161 -1.57 0.52 -22.59
CA MET A 161 -2.07 1.85 -22.23
C MET A 161 -0.89 2.77 -21.86
N LEU A 162 0.06 2.30 -21.04
CA LEU A 162 1.24 3.07 -20.64
C LEU A 162 2.15 3.41 -21.81
N GLN A 163 2.30 2.52 -22.79
CA GLN A 163 3.03 2.85 -24.02
C GLN A 163 2.43 4.07 -24.70
N LYS A 164 1.11 4.01 -24.99
CA LYS A 164 0.41 5.12 -25.65
C LYS A 164 0.50 6.42 -24.84
N THR A 165 0.35 6.33 -23.53
CA THR A 165 0.42 7.48 -22.61
C THR A 165 1.82 8.11 -22.63
N LEU A 166 2.88 7.31 -22.58
CA LEU A 166 4.25 7.80 -22.62
C LEU A 166 4.64 8.39 -23.99
N ASP A 167 4.15 7.78 -25.06
CA ASP A 167 4.33 8.31 -26.41
C ASP A 167 3.65 9.70 -26.56
N SER A 168 2.47 9.89 -25.93
CA SER A 168 1.76 11.17 -25.91
C SER A 168 2.41 12.19 -24.97
N ALA A 169 2.88 11.77 -23.80
CA ALA A 169 3.51 12.65 -22.82
C ALA A 169 4.89 13.15 -23.25
N GLY A 170 5.61 12.38 -24.10
CA GLY A 170 6.95 12.69 -24.56
C GLY A 170 7.93 12.89 -23.39
N ASP A 171 8.74 13.94 -23.44
CA ASP A 171 9.76 14.26 -22.42
C ASP A 171 9.16 14.76 -21.10
N ALA A 172 7.84 14.91 -20.99
CA ALA A 172 7.19 15.32 -19.75
C ALA A 172 7.18 14.23 -18.66
N ALA A 173 7.56 13.00 -18.97
CA ALA A 173 7.62 11.89 -18.02
C ALA A 173 8.97 11.89 -17.26
N PRO A 174 9.06 12.54 -16.09
CA PRO A 174 10.35 12.81 -15.42
C PRO A 174 10.96 11.56 -14.76
N THR A 175 10.17 10.50 -14.54
CA THR A 175 10.58 9.31 -13.78
C THR A 175 9.85 8.07 -14.31
N PRO A 176 10.41 6.85 -14.06
CA PRO A 176 9.69 5.63 -14.40
C PRO A 176 8.34 5.53 -13.70
N ILE A 177 7.33 5.09 -14.45
CA ILE A 177 6.01 4.74 -13.90
C ILE A 177 6.13 3.39 -13.20
N ARG A 178 5.53 3.24 -12.02
CA ARG A 178 5.43 1.96 -11.34
C ARG A 178 4.09 1.29 -11.67
N LEU A 179 4.14 0.10 -12.25
CA LEU A 179 2.98 -0.76 -12.44
C LEU A 179 3.02 -1.91 -11.45
N GLU A 180 2.06 -1.97 -10.57
CA GLU A 180 1.89 -3.08 -9.64
C GLU A 180 1.11 -4.19 -10.34
N ILE A 181 1.81 -5.28 -10.70
CA ILE A 181 1.22 -6.43 -11.40
C ILE A 181 0.38 -7.32 -10.49
N GLY A 182 0.31 -7.00 -9.21
CA GLY A 182 -0.56 -7.60 -8.21
C GLY A 182 -0.65 -6.67 -7.00
N ALA A 183 -1.85 -6.56 -6.44
CA ALA A 183 -2.11 -5.74 -5.26
C ALA A 183 -2.93 -6.53 -4.25
N GLU A 184 -2.32 -6.78 -3.08
CA GLU A 184 -2.94 -7.49 -1.96
C GLU A 184 -3.45 -8.90 -2.29
N LEU A 185 -2.84 -9.57 -3.26
CA LEU A 185 -3.18 -10.91 -3.71
C LEU A 185 -2.32 -11.98 -3.01
N MET A 186 -2.00 -11.74 -1.74
CA MET A 186 -1.03 -12.56 -0.99
C MET A 186 -1.36 -14.04 -0.99
N ASN A 187 -2.64 -14.41 -0.86
CA ASN A 187 -3.03 -15.83 -0.89
C ASN A 187 -2.69 -16.49 -2.23
N SER A 188 -3.05 -15.89 -3.35
CA SER A 188 -2.68 -16.40 -4.66
C SER A 188 -1.16 -16.52 -4.82
N VAL A 189 -0.40 -15.49 -4.39
CA VAL A 189 1.06 -15.50 -4.46
C VAL A 189 1.68 -16.64 -3.65
N VAL A 190 1.18 -16.88 -2.44
CA VAL A 190 1.69 -17.93 -1.56
C VAL A 190 1.31 -19.33 -2.06
N TYR A 191 0.11 -19.47 -2.62
CA TYR A 191 -0.35 -20.78 -3.12
C TYR A 191 0.25 -21.16 -4.48
N THR A 192 0.46 -20.18 -5.36
CA THR A 192 0.94 -20.41 -6.73
C THR A 192 2.10 -19.48 -7.12
N PRO A 193 3.19 -19.40 -6.33
CA PRO A 193 4.28 -18.46 -6.58
C PRO A 193 4.97 -18.68 -7.93
N GLU A 194 4.97 -19.91 -8.45
CA GLU A 194 5.51 -20.27 -9.77
C GLU A 194 4.71 -19.59 -10.89
N ARG A 195 3.40 -19.44 -10.73
CA ARG A 195 2.55 -18.78 -11.70
C ARG A 195 2.79 -17.27 -11.72
N TRP A 196 3.03 -16.68 -10.55
CA TRP A 196 3.42 -15.28 -10.44
C TRP A 196 4.82 -15.01 -11.02
N GLU A 197 5.77 -15.92 -10.83
CA GLU A 197 7.08 -15.87 -11.48
C GLU A 197 6.92 -15.89 -13.02
N GLN A 198 6.05 -16.76 -13.55
CA GLN A 198 5.72 -16.82 -14.98
C GLN A 198 5.05 -15.55 -15.49
N LEU A 199 4.10 -14.98 -14.75
CA LEU A 199 3.48 -13.70 -15.08
C LEU A 199 4.52 -12.57 -15.15
N LEU A 200 5.41 -12.47 -14.16
CA LEU A 200 6.45 -11.46 -14.15
C LEU A 200 7.38 -11.59 -15.36
N ALA A 201 7.79 -12.82 -15.70
CA ALA A 201 8.60 -13.06 -16.89
C ALA A 201 7.87 -12.66 -18.19
N ALA A 202 6.57 -12.99 -18.30
CA ALA A 202 5.74 -12.60 -19.43
C ALA A 202 5.55 -11.07 -19.50
N ALA A 203 5.31 -10.41 -18.36
CA ALA A 203 5.18 -8.96 -18.29
C ALA A 203 6.48 -8.23 -18.66
N LYS A 204 7.64 -8.74 -18.25
CA LYS A 204 8.95 -8.20 -18.66
C LYS A 204 9.15 -8.33 -20.17
N LYS A 205 8.80 -9.48 -20.75
CA LYS A 205 8.87 -9.69 -22.21
C LYS A 205 7.96 -8.72 -22.97
N GLU A 206 6.74 -8.54 -22.49
CA GLU A 206 5.77 -7.60 -23.10
C GLU A 206 6.25 -6.15 -22.93
N ARG A 207 6.75 -5.77 -21.75
CA ARG A 207 7.37 -4.47 -21.49
C ARG A 207 8.48 -4.16 -22.49
N HIS A 208 9.40 -5.13 -22.70
CA HIS A 208 10.49 -5.01 -23.66
C HIS A 208 9.96 -4.85 -25.09
N ARG A 209 8.98 -5.67 -25.50
CA ARG A 209 8.35 -5.60 -26.84
C ARG A 209 7.73 -4.24 -27.11
N LEU A 210 7.21 -3.58 -26.07
CA LEU A 210 6.57 -2.26 -26.16
C LEU A 210 7.58 -1.09 -26.02
N GLY A 211 8.86 -1.34 -25.87
CA GLY A 211 9.89 -0.30 -25.69
C GLY A 211 9.78 0.47 -24.36
N LEU A 212 9.28 -0.19 -23.33
CA LEU A 212 9.04 0.40 -22.01
C LEU A 212 10.13 0.10 -20.98
N ASP A 213 11.21 -0.56 -21.38
CA ASP A 213 12.32 -0.84 -20.46
C ASP A 213 12.92 0.46 -19.89
N GLY A 214 13.12 0.48 -18.58
CA GLY A 214 13.57 1.67 -17.86
C GLY A 214 12.49 2.76 -17.68
N LYS A 215 11.38 2.71 -18.43
CA LYS A 215 10.28 3.66 -18.34
C LYS A 215 9.14 3.17 -17.42
N VAL A 216 8.96 1.85 -17.34
CA VAL A 216 7.95 1.21 -16.48
C VAL A 216 8.64 0.20 -15.57
N LEU A 217 8.47 0.35 -14.26
CA LEU A 217 8.93 -0.57 -13.24
C LEU A 217 7.81 -1.52 -12.85
N LEU A 218 8.09 -2.82 -12.84
CA LEU A 218 7.13 -3.84 -12.42
C LEU A 218 7.27 -4.10 -10.92
N SER A 219 6.17 -4.02 -10.22
CA SER A 219 6.06 -4.10 -8.77
C SER A 219 4.94 -5.05 -8.35
N HIS A 220 4.95 -5.46 -7.10
CA HIS A 220 3.81 -6.11 -6.43
C HIS A 220 3.61 -5.47 -5.07
N ASN A 221 2.36 -5.17 -4.73
CA ASN A 221 1.98 -4.64 -3.42
C ASN A 221 1.46 -5.76 -2.52
N PHE A 222 2.28 -6.16 -1.55
CA PHE A 222 1.92 -7.19 -0.57
C PHE A 222 1.16 -6.60 0.60
N THR A 223 0.25 -7.38 1.18
CA THR A 223 -0.42 -6.99 2.42
C THR A 223 0.57 -6.92 3.59
N HIS A 224 0.33 -5.98 4.48
CA HIS A 224 1.22 -5.72 5.61
C HIS A 224 1.10 -6.72 6.77
N HIS A 225 0.10 -7.59 6.76
CA HIS A 225 -0.08 -8.57 7.82
C HIS A 225 1.11 -9.52 7.86
N LEU A 226 2.20 -9.05 8.46
CA LEU A 226 3.39 -9.83 8.72
C LEU A 226 3.04 -11.14 9.44
N GLU A 227 2.09 -11.11 10.37
CA GLU A 227 1.60 -12.29 11.06
C GLU A 227 1.00 -13.32 10.09
N ILE A 228 0.20 -12.87 9.11
CA ILE A 228 -0.36 -13.77 8.10
C ILE A 228 0.72 -14.18 7.10
N ALA A 229 1.55 -13.25 6.66
CA ALA A 229 2.65 -13.54 5.74
C ALA A 229 3.68 -14.47 6.40
N ASP A 230 4.01 -14.26 7.67
CA ASP A 230 4.92 -15.09 8.43
C ASP A 230 4.36 -16.52 8.57
N ASP A 231 3.14 -16.68 9.01
CA ASP A 231 2.47 -17.98 9.10
C ASP A 231 2.42 -18.69 7.74
N PHE A 232 2.08 -17.99 6.65
CA PHE A 232 2.00 -18.58 5.32
C PHE A 232 3.38 -18.95 4.78
N VAL A 233 4.33 -18.03 4.84
CA VAL A 233 5.68 -18.27 4.31
C VAL A 233 6.39 -19.37 5.08
N ASN A 234 6.25 -19.40 6.41
CA ASN A 234 6.86 -20.46 7.22
C ASN A 234 6.30 -21.85 6.95
N ARG A 235 5.01 -21.94 6.63
CA ARG A 235 4.34 -23.22 6.27
C ARG A 235 4.54 -23.66 4.83
N MET A 236 5.06 -22.78 3.95
CA MET A 236 5.34 -23.15 2.57
C MET A 236 6.40 -24.26 2.47
N ASN A 237 6.18 -25.19 1.54
CA ASN A 237 7.22 -26.16 1.21
C ASN A 237 8.44 -25.51 0.52
N PRO A 238 9.62 -26.15 0.58
CA PRO A 238 10.84 -25.56 0.02
C PRO A 238 10.76 -25.17 -1.47
N PRO A 239 10.15 -25.95 -2.38
CA PRO A 239 9.98 -25.55 -3.77
C PRO A 239 9.22 -24.23 -3.94
N ARG A 240 8.09 -24.07 -3.24
CA ARG A 240 7.30 -22.82 -3.28
C ARG A 240 8.06 -21.63 -2.68
N LYS A 241 8.77 -21.82 -1.56
CA LYS A 241 9.64 -20.77 -1.00
C LYS A 241 10.66 -20.29 -2.02
N LYS A 242 11.30 -21.22 -2.74
CA LYS A 242 12.26 -20.89 -3.80
C LYS A 242 11.61 -20.12 -4.95
N ALA A 243 10.40 -20.50 -5.36
CA ALA A 243 9.67 -19.81 -6.42
C ALA A 243 9.27 -18.39 -5.97
N LEU A 244 8.74 -18.23 -4.74
CA LEU A 244 8.44 -16.92 -4.18
C LEU A 244 9.68 -16.03 -4.08
N ALA A 245 10.81 -16.58 -3.65
CA ALA A 245 12.07 -15.86 -3.59
C ALA A 245 12.54 -15.39 -5.00
N ARG A 246 12.40 -16.24 -6.04
CA ARG A 246 12.73 -15.84 -7.43
C ARG A 246 11.76 -14.78 -7.94
N TYR A 247 10.46 -14.92 -7.65
CA TYR A 247 9.46 -13.92 -7.99
C TYR A 247 9.81 -12.56 -7.40
N ILE A 248 10.00 -12.50 -6.07
CA ILE A 248 10.34 -11.24 -5.36
C ILE A 248 11.64 -10.63 -5.91
N ARG A 249 12.70 -11.42 -6.02
CA ARG A 249 13.99 -10.97 -6.59
C ARG A 249 13.84 -10.43 -8.01
N GLY A 250 12.91 -10.96 -8.76
CA GLY A 250 12.63 -10.56 -10.14
C GLY A 250 11.87 -9.25 -10.28
N LEU A 251 11.21 -8.75 -9.23
CA LEU A 251 10.52 -7.46 -9.26
C LEU A 251 11.54 -6.31 -9.37
N ASP A 252 11.15 -5.21 -10.03
CA ASP A 252 11.95 -4.00 -10.04
C ASP A 252 11.77 -3.21 -8.73
N VAL A 253 10.59 -3.35 -8.09
CA VAL A 253 10.20 -2.70 -6.84
C VAL A 253 9.33 -3.63 -6.02
N LEU A 254 9.49 -3.60 -4.71
CA LEU A 254 8.66 -4.30 -3.75
C LEU A 254 7.82 -3.30 -2.96
N SER A 255 6.50 -3.44 -3.00
CA SER A 255 5.57 -2.57 -2.28
C SER A 255 4.87 -3.32 -1.15
N LEU A 256 4.55 -2.59 -0.09
CA LEU A 256 3.77 -3.10 1.05
C LEU A 256 2.57 -2.18 1.30
N SER A 257 1.40 -2.77 1.52
CA SER A 257 0.29 -2.06 2.19
C SER A 257 0.55 -2.05 3.68
N GLN A 258 0.46 -0.90 4.31
CA GLN A 258 0.71 -0.76 5.74
C GLN A 258 -0.41 0.00 6.43
N TYR A 259 -1.29 -0.74 7.06
CA TYR A 259 -2.37 -0.23 7.90
C TYR A 259 -2.00 -0.54 9.34
N MET A 260 -1.53 0.47 10.06
CA MET A 260 -0.97 0.26 11.39
C MET A 260 -2.02 -0.04 12.45
N ASP A 261 -1.74 -1.04 13.26
CA ASP A 261 -2.30 -1.14 14.59
C ASP A 261 -1.39 -0.36 15.56
N LEU A 262 -1.85 0.81 16.00
CA LEU A 262 -1.07 1.63 16.94
C LEU A 262 -0.97 1.02 18.34
N THR A 263 -1.81 0.03 18.66
CA THR A 263 -1.68 -0.69 19.92
C THR A 263 -0.40 -1.52 19.96
N ALA A 264 0.02 -2.05 18.82
CA ALA A 264 1.28 -2.78 18.66
C ALA A 264 2.52 -1.88 18.71
N ALA A 265 2.35 -0.55 18.58
CA ALA A 265 3.47 0.40 18.63
C ALA A 265 4.02 0.66 20.03
N VAL A 266 3.36 0.12 21.08
CA VAL A 266 3.80 0.23 22.47
C VAL A 266 4.01 -1.18 23.05
N PRO A 267 5.16 -1.81 22.81
CA PRO A 267 5.44 -3.14 23.31
C PRO A 267 5.38 -3.19 24.85
N GLY A 268 4.67 -4.19 25.39
CA GLY A 268 4.60 -4.44 26.84
C GLY A 268 3.58 -3.61 27.60
N ASP A 269 2.79 -2.78 26.94
CA ASP A 269 1.67 -2.08 27.57
C ASP A 269 0.35 -2.81 27.28
N ASP A 270 0.03 -3.79 28.08
CA ASP A 270 -1.20 -4.59 27.96
C ASP A 270 -2.48 -3.79 28.22
N ARG A 271 -2.36 -2.57 28.71
CA ARG A 271 -3.50 -1.77 29.16
C ARG A 271 -4.11 -0.89 28.08
N ASN A 272 -3.47 -0.76 26.92
CA ASN A 272 -4.01 -0.07 25.72
C ASN A 272 -4.64 1.31 25.95
N ASP A 273 -4.40 1.93 27.11
CA ASP A 273 -5.08 3.15 27.54
C ASP A 273 -4.36 4.42 27.07
N ARG A 274 -3.14 4.25 26.58
CA ARG A 274 -2.29 5.36 26.14
C ARG A 274 -2.16 5.40 24.63
N LEU A 275 -2.43 6.55 24.05
CA LEU A 275 -2.08 6.82 22.66
C LEU A 275 -0.55 6.88 22.51
N PRO A 276 0.06 6.10 21.59
CA PRO A 276 1.50 6.17 21.35
C PRO A 276 1.91 7.57 20.87
N SER A 277 3.12 7.96 21.17
CA SER A 277 3.74 9.16 20.60
C SER A 277 4.04 8.95 19.11
N ALA A 278 4.19 10.03 18.35
CA ALA A 278 4.61 9.94 16.96
C ALA A 278 5.99 9.29 16.79
N GLU A 279 6.86 9.45 17.77
CA GLU A 279 8.16 8.78 17.80
C GLU A 279 8.01 7.26 17.95
N GLU A 280 7.16 6.79 18.85
CA GLU A 280 6.89 5.35 19.02
C GLU A 280 6.28 4.75 17.77
N VAL A 281 5.36 5.46 17.10
CA VAL A 281 4.82 5.04 15.80
C VAL A 281 5.91 4.95 14.74
N SER A 282 6.79 5.95 14.67
CA SER A 282 7.92 5.97 13.75
C SER A 282 8.88 4.78 13.98
N GLN A 283 9.20 4.50 15.23
CA GLN A 283 10.05 3.36 15.61
C GLN A 283 9.37 2.01 15.32
N ALA A 284 8.05 1.91 15.51
CA ALA A 284 7.29 0.72 15.14
C ALA A 284 7.34 0.47 13.63
N LEU A 285 7.16 1.51 12.79
CA LEU A 285 7.30 1.39 11.34
C LEU A 285 8.69 0.89 10.94
N LEU A 286 9.73 1.45 11.56
CA LEU A 286 11.11 1.02 11.30
C LEU A 286 11.37 -0.44 11.75
N LEU A 287 10.81 -0.84 12.87
CA LEU A 287 10.89 -2.21 13.35
C LEU A 287 10.16 -3.19 12.41
N HIS A 288 8.96 -2.85 11.98
CA HIS A 288 8.19 -3.65 11.01
C HIS A 288 8.95 -3.84 9.70
N GLU A 289 9.53 -2.77 9.15
CA GLU A 289 10.37 -2.86 7.96
C GLU A 289 11.54 -3.82 8.16
N ARG A 290 12.26 -3.66 9.27
CA ARG A 290 13.43 -4.49 9.60
C ARG A 290 13.05 -5.95 9.77
N ASN A 291 11.96 -6.24 10.47
CA ASN A 291 11.47 -7.60 10.70
C ASN A 291 11.06 -8.24 9.37
N PHE A 292 10.29 -7.52 8.53
CA PHE A 292 9.94 -8.03 7.21
C PHE A 292 11.19 -8.41 6.39
N ARG A 293 12.21 -7.56 6.38
CA ARG A 293 13.45 -7.86 5.67
C ARG A 293 14.22 -9.03 6.27
N ARG A 294 14.43 -9.02 7.58
CA ARG A 294 15.28 -10.01 8.26
C ARG A 294 14.60 -11.36 8.40
N GLU A 295 13.35 -11.39 8.78
CA GLU A 295 12.66 -12.63 9.13
C GLU A 295 12.02 -13.27 7.90
N ILE A 296 11.36 -12.46 7.06
CA ILE A 296 10.67 -12.98 5.87
C ILE A 296 11.61 -13.07 4.68
N LEU A 297 12.16 -11.94 4.22
CA LEU A 297 12.91 -11.95 2.95
C LEU A 297 14.24 -12.69 3.08
N ILE A 298 14.98 -12.45 4.14
CA ILE A 298 16.31 -13.10 4.34
C ILE A 298 16.12 -14.45 5.02
N GLY A 299 15.46 -14.49 6.18
CA GLY A 299 15.36 -15.68 7.02
C GLY A 299 14.53 -16.79 6.37
N ALA A 300 13.27 -16.52 6.04
CA ALA A 300 12.34 -17.53 5.55
C ALA A 300 12.52 -17.84 4.05
N LEU A 301 12.81 -16.82 3.23
CA LEU A 301 12.95 -16.95 1.77
C LEU A 301 14.41 -17.11 1.30
N GLY A 302 15.40 -16.82 2.15
CA GLY A 302 16.82 -16.99 1.84
C GLY A 302 17.36 -15.99 0.83
N LEU A 303 16.73 -14.81 0.67
CA LEU A 303 17.26 -13.75 -0.19
C LEU A 303 18.50 -13.12 0.43
N LYS A 304 19.46 -12.77 -0.40
CA LYS A 304 20.58 -11.94 0.02
C LYS A 304 20.18 -10.48 0.04
N GLU A 305 20.76 -9.68 0.92
CA GLU A 305 20.46 -8.25 1.05
C GLU A 305 20.43 -7.51 -0.30
N LYS A 306 21.42 -7.75 -1.15
CA LYS A 306 21.55 -7.17 -2.49
C LYS A 306 20.53 -7.67 -3.53
N GLU A 307 19.80 -8.73 -3.21
CA GLU A 307 18.77 -9.33 -4.07
C GLU A 307 17.36 -8.81 -3.75
N ILE A 308 17.24 -8.06 -2.65
CA ILE A 308 15.97 -7.47 -2.23
C ILE A 308 15.71 -6.21 -3.05
N PRO A 309 14.61 -6.14 -3.79
CA PRO A 309 14.26 -4.93 -4.54
C PRO A 309 14.06 -3.72 -3.61
N PRO A 310 14.19 -2.49 -4.13
CA PRO A 310 13.82 -1.28 -3.39
C PRO A 310 12.41 -1.41 -2.79
N LEU A 311 12.28 -1.12 -1.49
CA LEU A 311 11.04 -1.26 -0.76
C LEU A 311 10.28 0.07 -0.74
N HIS A 312 8.97 0.00 -0.93
CA HIS A 312 8.05 1.13 -0.86
C HIS A 312 6.85 0.77 0.02
N ILE A 313 6.26 1.76 0.68
CA ILE A 313 4.92 1.63 1.24
C ILE A 313 3.95 1.99 0.12
N GLY A 314 3.31 1.00 -0.49
CA GLY A 314 2.37 1.17 -1.59
C GLY A 314 1.01 1.69 -1.13
N GLU A 315 0.65 1.41 0.13
CA GLU A 315 -0.54 1.93 0.80
C GLU A 315 -0.24 2.19 2.26
N PHE A 316 -0.58 3.36 2.73
CA PHE A 316 -0.57 3.68 4.16
C PHE A 316 -1.90 4.29 4.55
N GLY A 317 -2.50 3.76 5.61
CA GLY A 317 -3.74 4.30 6.13
C GLY A 317 -3.86 4.11 7.64
N VAL A 318 -4.35 5.15 8.28
CA VAL A 318 -4.84 5.12 9.65
C VAL A 318 -6.25 5.67 9.56
N GLY A 319 -7.23 4.80 9.52
CA GLY A 319 -8.61 5.17 9.28
C GLY A 319 -9.49 5.06 10.50
N ARG A 320 -10.77 5.41 10.32
CA ARG A 320 -11.77 5.41 11.38
C ARG A 320 -12.08 4.04 11.98
N GLY A 321 -11.59 2.96 11.39
CA GLY A 321 -11.68 1.61 11.94
C GLY A 321 -10.42 1.16 12.65
N GLY A 322 -9.46 2.07 12.78
CA GLY A 322 -8.06 1.82 12.76
C GLY A 322 -7.52 0.96 13.86
N LEU A 323 -7.73 1.19 15.11
CA LEU A 323 -6.57 0.80 15.90
C LEU A 323 -6.87 -0.06 17.09
N ARG A 324 -8.00 0.14 17.70
CA ARG A 324 -8.34 -0.61 18.91
C ARG A 324 -9.62 -1.43 18.77
N GLN A 325 -10.40 -1.13 17.75
CA GLN A 325 -11.66 -1.83 17.52
C GLN A 325 -11.90 -2.00 16.02
N PRO A 326 -11.60 -3.16 15.47
CA PRO A 326 -11.82 -3.46 14.06
C PRO A 326 -13.27 -3.28 13.57
N ASN A 327 -14.21 -3.03 14.47
CA ASN A 327 -15.62 -2.80 14.17
C ASN A 327 -15.98 -1.31 14.04
N LEU A 328 -15.07 -0.37 14.27
CA LEU A 328 -15.34 1.08 14.15
C LEU A 328 -15.35 1.60 12.71
N TRP A 329 -15.32 0.73 11.72
CA TRP A 329 -15.67 1.10 10.34
C TRP A 329 -17.05 1.76 10.24
N ALA A 330 -17.92 1.50 11.21
CA ALA A 330 -19.23 2.11 11.32
C ALA A 330 -19.23 3.57 11.83
N GLY A 331 -18.08 4.09 12.22
CA GLY A 331 -17.95 5.40 12.87
C GLY A 331 -17.96 5.31 14.40
N ALA A 332 -17.55 6.40 15.03
CA ALA A 332 -17.60 6.51 16.49
C ALA A 332 -19.06 6.61 16.97
N ALA A 333 -19.39 5.88 18.03
CA ALA A 333 -20.74 5.89 18.61
C ALA A 333 -20.99 7.14 19.46
N THR A 334 -19.91 7.83 19.90
CA THR A 334 -19.96 9.02 20.74
C THR A 334 -19.00 10.10 20.26
N ALA A 335 -19.29 11.36 20.60
CA ALA A 335 -18.40 12.47 20.27
C ALA A 335 -17.00 12.34 20.89
N GLU A 336 -16.88 11.70 22.04
CA GLU A 336 -15.57 11.46 22.67
C GLU A 336 -14.76 10.39 21.92
N GLN A 337 -15.42 9.32 21.48
CA GLN A 337 -14.78 8.32 20.61
C GLN A 337 -14.33 8.94 19.28
N GLU A 338 -15.12 9.87 18.72
CA GLU A 338 -14.74 10.59 17.50
C GLU A 338 -13.48 11.43 17.70
N LYS A 339 -13.38 12.16 18.81
CA LYS A 339 -12.20 12.94 19.16
C LYS A 339 -10.96 12.05 19.38
N GLN A 340 -11.14 10.93 20.06
CA GLN A 340 -10.03 10.00 20.28
C GLN A 340 -9.53 9.44 18.96
N LEU A 341 -10.44 9.00 18.11
CA LEU A 341 -10.13 8.47 16.80
C LEU A 341 -9.41 9.50 15.91
N ALA A 342 -9.85 10.76 15.95
CA ALA A 342 -9.17 11.84 15.24
C ALA A 342 -7.71 12.00 15.71
N ARG A 343 -7.47 11.95 17.03
CA ARG A 343 -6.11 11.99 17.58
C ARG A 343 -5.26 10.79 17.17
N GLU A 344 -5.84 9.60 17.12
CA GLU A 344 -5.16 8.38 16.67
C GLU A 344 -4.75 8.48 15.19
N ILE A 345 -5.65 8.95 14.35
CA ILE A 345 -5.36 9.19 12.92
C ILE A 345 -4.23 10.21 12.75
N ALA A 346 -4.31 11.34 13.47
CA ALA A 346 -3.28 12.37 13.43
C ALA A 346 -1.92 11.81 13.87
N ARG A 347 -1.89 11.06 14.96
CA ARG A 347 -0.67 10.48 15.52
C ARG A 347 -0.01 9.48 14.57
N GLY A 348 -0.81 8.64 13.91
CA GLY A 348 -0.30 7.67 12.93
C GLY A 348 0.36 8.36 11.73
N HIS A 349 -0.26 9.43 11.20
CA HIS A 349 0.32 10.18 10.10
C HIS A 349 1.55 10.99 10.51
N GLU A 350 1.55 11.60 11.70
CA GLU A 350 2.74 12.25 12.25
C GLU A 350 3.90 11.27 12.40
N GLY A 351 3.62 10.06 12.89
CA GLY A 351 4.59 8.98 13.00
C GLY A 351 5.15 8.54 11.65
N LEU A 352 4.30 8.43 10.63
CA LEU A 352 4.75 8.16 9.26
C LEU A 352 5.71 9.25 8.77
N MET A 353 5.35 10.53 8.96
CA MET A 353 6.21 11.62 8.50
C MET A 353 7.58 11.62 9.20
N ARG A 354 7.62 11.33 10.50
CA ARG A 354 8.87 11.15 11.23
C ARG A 354 9.68 9.97 10.70
N TYR A 355 9.02 8.83 10.45
CA TYR A 355 9.66 7.66 9.86
C TYR A 355 10.29 7.97 8.49
N LEU A 356 9.57 8.66 7.61
CA LEU A 356 10.06 9.03 6.29
C LEU A 356 11.24 10.02 6.33
N ALA A 357 11.38 10.76 7.43
CA ALA A 357 12.49 11.67 7.67
C ALA A 357 13.75 10.99 8.25
N ILE A 358 13.68 9.72 8.67
CA ILE A 358 14.84 8.98 9.21
C ILE A 358 15.85 8.74 8.05
N PRO A 359 17.07 9.29 8.12
CA PRO A 359 18.05 9.14 7.04
C PRO A 359 18.74 7.77 7.07
N GLU A 360 18.95 7.21 8.27
CA GLU A 360 19.70 5.98 8.48
C GLU A 360 18.84 4.81 8.95
N GLY A 361 19.10 3.63 8.42
CA GLY A 361 18.43 2.39 8.82
C GLY A 361 17.06 2.17 8.20
N ARG A 362 16.46 3.17 7.55
CA ARG A 362 15.25 3.05 6.73
C ARG A 362 15.65 2.64 5.30
N THR A 363 15.00 1.61 4.78
CA THR A 363 15.22 1.16 3.39
C THR A 363 14.05 1.49 2.47
N VAL A 364 12.89 1.85 3.04
CA VAL A 364 11.72 2.33 2.29
C VAL A 364 12.07 3.62 1.53
N LYS A 365 11.77 3.64 0.23
CA LYS A 365 12.11 4.73 -0.68
C LYS A 365 10.99 5.75 -0.88
N SER A 366 9.75 5.36 -0.67
CA SER A 366 8.58 6.28 -0.71
C SER A 366 7.40 5.66 0.02
N ALA A 367 6.39 6.47 0.31
CA ALA A 367 5.11 6.01 0.80
C ALA A 367 3.96 6.67 0.04
N VAL A 368 2.82 5.98 -0.05
CA VAL A 368 1.59 6.48 -0.67
C VAL A 368 0.46 6.38 0.35
N LEU A 369 -0.20 7.50 0.63
CA LEU A 369 -1.36 7.53 1.51
C LEU A 369 -2.57 6.89 0.82
N TRP A 370 -3.29 6.06 1.50
CA TRP A 370 -4.60 5.55 1.15
C TRP A 370 -5.63 6.54 1.70
N VAL A 371 -6.65 6.93 1.13
CA VAL A 371 -7.21 7.07 -0.20
C VAL A 371 -8.13 8.27 -0.17
N LEU A 372 -8.23 9.02 -1.25
CA LEU A 372 -9.18 10.12 -1.37
C LEU A 372 -10.64 9.66 -1.32
N GLY A 373 -11.51 10.46 -0.73
CA GLY A 373 -12.95 10.28 -0.75
C GLY A 373 -13.49 9.24 0.21
N GLN A 374 -12.65 8.60 1.00
CA GLN A 374 -13.04 7.57 1.97
C GLN A 374 -12.60 7.96 3.39
N HIS A 375 -12.95 7.11 4.36
CA HIS A 375 -12.64 7.29 5.78
C HIS A 375 -11.12 7.41 6.08
N TYR A 376 -10.27 7.18 5.11
CA TYR A 376 -8.83 7.45 5.16
C TYR A 376 -8.44 8.82 4.60
N ASP A 377 -9.39 9.57 4.00
CA ASP A 377 -9.14 10.89 3.43
C ASP A 377 -8.98 11.95 4.52
N VAL A 378 -7.77 12.05 5.04
CA VAL A 378 -7.47 13.02 6.11
C VAL A 378 -7.58 14.49 5.67
N PHE A 379 -7.64 14.75 4.37
CA PHE A 379 -7.84 16.10 3.83
C PHE A 379 -9.30 16.48 3.66
N GLY A 380 -10.19 15.47 3.59
CA GLY A 380 -11.62 15.67 3.41
C GLY A 380 -12.00 16.33 2.07
N TRP A 381 -11.17 16.17 1.04
CA TRP A 381 -11.39 16.84 -0.25
C TRP A 381 -12.64 16.38 -0.97
N GLU A 382 -12.89 15.07 -0.97
CA GLU A 382 -14.08 14.48 -1.58
C GLU A 382 -15.24 14.40 -0.60
N ASN A 383 -14.93 14.20 0.68
CA ASN A 383 -15.93 14.14 1.73
C ASN A 383 -15.40 14.79 3.03
N PRO A 384 -15.82 16.03 3.31
CA PRO A 384 -15.38 16.79 4.50
C PRO A 384 -15.59 16.03 5.82
N LYS A 385 -16.54 15.09 5.87
CA LYS A 385 -16.81 14.26 7.05
C LYS A 385 -15.58 13.44 7.49
N TYR A 386 -14.72 13.09 6.55
CA TYR A 386 -13.52 12.29 6.84
C TYR A 386 -12.28 13.14 7.12
N GLY A 387 -12.35 14.44 6.86
CA GLY A 387 -11.24 15.35 7.11
C GLY A 387 -10.72 15.29 8.53
N ASN A 388 -9.40 15.28 8.67
CA ASN A 388 -8.70 15.35 9.95
C ASN A 388 -7.67 16.48 9.88
N PRO A 389 -8.03 17.69 10.40
CA PRO A 389 -7.16 18.87 10.30
C PRO A 389 -5.78 18.67 10.95
N GLU A 390 -5.69 17.91 12.05
CA GLU A 390 -4.42 17.67 12.74
C GLU A 390 -3.50 16.77 11.90
N ALA A 391 -4.02 15.68 11.34
CA ALA A 391 -3.27 14.81 10.42
C ALA A 391 -2.84 15.58 9.16
N ALA A 392 -3.75 16.34 8.56
CA ALA A 392 -3.45 17.15 7.38
C ALA A 392 -2.38 18.20 7.67
N ALA A 393 -2.41 18.84 8.84
CA ALA A 393 -1.40 19.82 9.27
C ALA A 393 -0.03 19.17 9.49
N ALA A 394 0.01 17.98 10.12
CA ALA A 394 1.24 17.23 10.33
C ALA A 394 1.91 16.86 9.00
N ILE A 395 1.13 16.35 8.03
CA ILE A 395 1.62 16.01 6.69
C ILE A 395 2.16 17.28 5.97
N LYS A 396 1.36 18.34 5.89
CA LYS A 396 1.75 19.59 5.26
C LYS A 396 3.02 20.18 5.88
N GLY A 397 3.05 20.25 7.21
CA GLY A 397 4.19 20.79 7.94
C GLY A 397 5.48 20.04 7.64
N ALA A 398 5.44 18.70 7.63
CA ALA A 398 6.59 17.87 7.34
C ALA A 398 7.06 18.01 5.87
N LEU A 399 6.14 18.04 4.91
CA LEU A 399 6.48 18.20 3.49
C LEU A 399 7.07 19.58 3.19
N HIS A 400 6.53 20.65 3.80
CA HIS A 400 7.06 22.02 3.62
C HIS A 400 8.42 22.21 4.29
N ALA A 401 8.66 21.60 5.46
CA ALA A 401 9.96 21.65 6.12
C ALA A 401 11.08 20.97 5.30
N ALA A 402 10.69 20.07 4.43
CA ALA A 402 11.61 19.31 3.56
C ALA A 402 11.84 19.99 2.19
N ALA A 403 11.02 20.96 1.82
CA ALA A 403 11.19 21.67 0.56
C ALA A 403 12.53 22.44 0.56
N PRO A 404 13.32 22.40 -0.52
CA PRO A 404 14.49 23.24 -0.61
C PRO A 404 14.09 24.73 -0.50
N PRO A 405 14.93 25.57 0.12
CA PRO A 405 14.63 27.00 0.19
C PRO A 405 14.44 27.54 -1.23
N PRO A 406 13.52 28.48 -1.43
CA PRO A 406 13.33 29.08 -2.74
C PRO A 406 14.66 29.68 -3.23
N PRO A 407 14.95 29.60 -4.53
CA PRO A 407 16.19 30.20 -5.08
C PRO A 407 16.24 31.68 -4.68
N PRO A 408 17.41 32.19 -4.35
CA PRO A 408 17.58 33.60 -4.03
C PRO A 408 17.06 34.44 -5.20
N LYS A 409 16.23 35.44 -4.86
CA LYS A 409 15.66 36.38 -5.84
C LYS A 409 16.72 37.22 -6.51
#